data_4c4e09a40a6a96be45015bf40eb8c440
#
_entry.id   4c4e09a40a6a96be45015bf40eb8c440
#
_cell.length_a   1.000
_cell.length_b   1.000
_cell.length_c   1.000
_cell.angle_alpha   90.00
_cell.angle_beta   90.00
_cell.angle_gamma   90.00
#
_symmetry.space_group_name_H-M   'P 1'
#
loop_
_entity.id
_entity.type
_entity.pdbx_description
1 polymer ?
#
loop_
_entity_poly.entity_id
_entity_poly.type
_entity_poly.pdbx_seq_one_letter_code
_entity_poly.pdbx_strand_id
1 'polypeptide(L)'
;YLYALEKQLSQHQKHLLLLMAFVIWFGKDLMVKVMSYLVWPFIASLVVISLSLIPYWNSAVIDQVNLSDIALTGHDGILVTVWLGISIMVFSFNFSPIVSSFVVSKREEYEAQFGREYTERKCSQIISRASMLMVAVVMFFAFSCLFTLSPQNMADAKAQNIPVLSYLANHFASMSGTKSTFATLLEYGASIIALVAIFKSFFGHYLGTLEGLNGLILRFGYKGDKTRVSSGKLNTLSMMFIMGSTWVVAYANPNILDLIEAMGAPIIASLLCLLPMYAIRKAPSLAKYRGRLDNLFVTAIGLLTILNIAYKLF
;
A
#
# COMPACT_ATOMS: atom_id res chain seq x y z
N TYR A 1 19.29 1.28 -25.99
CA TYR A 1 19.56 1.58 -24.57
C TYR A 1 18.36 1.24 -23.68
N LEU A 2 17.16 1.67 -24.04
CA LEU A 2 15.90 1.35 -23.32
C LEU A 2 15.65 -0.15 -23.23
N TYR A 3 15.83 -0.91 -24.31
CA TYR A 3 15.66 -2.37 -24.32
C TYR A 3 16.66 -3.12 -23.42
N ALA A 4 17.89 -2.61 -23.35
CA ALA A 4 18.92 -3.17 -22.45
C ALA A 4 18.60 -2.87 -20.98
N LEU A 5 18.04 -1.69 -20.69
CA LEU A 5 17.60 -1.27 -19.35
C LEU A 5 16.37 -2.07 -18.89
N GLU A 6 15.38 -2.30 -19.77
CA GLU A 6 14.22 -3.15 -19.52
C GLU A 6 14.64 -4.60 -19.21
N LYS A 7 15.58 -5.14 -19.99
CA LYS A 7 16.11 -6.49 -19.76
C LYS A 7 16.89 -6.60 -18.45
N GLN A 8 17.62 -5.56 -18.08
CA GLN A 8 18.38 -5.49 -16.83
C GLN A 8 17.47 -5.35 -15.62
N LEU A 9 16.41 -4.52 -15.70
CA LEU A 9 15.36 -4.40 -14.68
C LEU A 9 14.59 -5.70 -14.48
N SER A 10 14.20 -6.39 -15.56
CA SER A 10 13.50 -7.68 -15.46
C SER A 10 14.35 -8.77 -14.81
N GLN A 11 15.67 -8.71 -15.01
CA GLN A 11 16.60 -9.65 -14.39
C GLN A 11 16.80 -9.36 -12.90
N HIS A 12 16.85 -8.08 -12.51
CA HIS A 12 16.91 -7.67 -11.10
C HIS A 12 15.63 -7.98 -10.33
N GLN A 13 14.47 -7.86 -10.96
CA GLN A 13 13.19 -8.26 -10.36
C GLN A 13 13.15 -9.75 -9.98
N LYS A 14 13.70 -10.63 -10.82
CA LYS A 14 13.79 -12.06 -10.52
C LYS A 14 14.67 -12.36 -9.31
N HIS A 15 15.83 -11.71 -9.22
CA HIS A 15 16.72 -11.84 -8.06
C HIS A 15 16.07 -11.29 -6.79
N LEU A 16 15.30 -10.21 -6.88
CA LEU A 16 14.56 -9.65 -5.76
C LEU A 16 13.50 -10.63 -5.24
N LEU A 17 12.73 -11.26 -6.14
CA LEU A 17 11.75 -12.29 -5.76
C LEU A 17 12.42 -13.51 -5.12
N LEU A 18 13.56 -13.93 -5.62
CA LEU A 18 14.33 -15.04 -5.01
C LEU A 18 14.82 -14.68 -3.59
N LEU A 19 15.28 -13.44 -3.40
CA LEU A 19 15.66 -12.94 -2.07
C LEU A 19 14.46 -12.88 -1.12
N MET A 20 13.31 -12.43 -1.60
CA MET A 20 12.07 -12.44 -0.82
C MET A 20 11.63 -13.86 -0.47
N ALA A 21 11.67 -14.79 -1.43
CA ALA A 21 11.37 -16.19 -1.21
C ALA A 21 12.31 -16.82 -0.18
N PHE A 22 13.59 -16.47 -0.20
CA PHE A 22 14.57 -16.89 0.78
C PHE A 22 14.21 -16.41 2.19
N VAL A 23 13.85 -15.14 2.37
CA VAL A 23 13.40 -14.62 3.68
C VAL A 23 12.13 -15.32 4.17
N ILE A 24 11.19 -15.60 3.28
CA ILE A 24 9.95 -16.33 3.60
C ILE A 24 10.26 -17.75 4.07
N TRP A 25 11.24 -18.43 3.45
CA TRP A 25 11.66 -19.78 3.82
C TRP A 25 12.08 -19.89 5.28
N PHE A 26 12.72 -18.85 5.84
CA PHE A 26 13.13 -18.82 7.25
C PHE A 26 11.96 -18.58 8.24
N GLY A 27 10.77 -18.30 7.73
CA GLY A 27 9.55 -18.26 8.52
C GLY A 27 9.08 -16.87 8.94
N LYS A 28 7.89 -16.86 9.54
CA LYS A 28 7.14 -15.64 9.91
C LYS A 28 7.93 -14.72 10.87
N ASP A 29 8.66 -15.30 11.81
CA ASP A 29 9.36 -14.51 12.83
C ASP A 29 10.50 -13.68 12.25
N LEU A 30 11.27 -14.24 11.30
CA LEU A 30 12.30 -13.48 10.60
C LEU A 30 11.70 -12.36 9.77
N MET A 31 10.61 -12.63 9.02
CA MET A 31 9.91 -11.61 8.24
C MET A 31 9.45 -10.44 9.10
N VAL A 32 8.79 -10.72 10.25
CA VAL A 32 8.31 -9.69 11.17
C VAL A 32 9.46 -8.88 11.75
N LYS A 33 10.57 -9.52 12.13
CA LYS A 33 11.78 -8.83 12.60
C LYS A 33 12.36 -7.92 11.53
N VAL A 34 12.55 -8.43 10.31
CA VAL A 34 13.09 -7.63 9.19
C VAL A 34 12.19 -6.42 8.92
N MET A 35 10.87 -6.62 8.84
CA MET A 35 9.93 -5.51 8.66
C MET A 35 10.03 -4.47 9.79
N SER A 36 10.15 -4.92 11.04
CA SER A 36 10.23 -4.03 12.20
C SER A 36 11.50 -3.18 12.19
N TYR A 37 12.65 -3.76 11.84
CA TYR A 37 13.90 -3.01 11.72
C TYR A 37 13.88 -2.01 10.55
N LEU A 38 13.21 -2.34 9.44
CA LEU A 38 13.14 -1.47 8.27
C LEU A 38 12.15 -0.31 8.41
N VAL A 39 11.24 -0.33 9.40
CA VAL A 39 10.23 0.73 9.58
C VAL A 39 10.87 2.07 9.89
N TRP A 40 11.73 2.13 10.90
CA TRP A 40 12.28 3.40 11.38
C TRP A 40 13.19 4.08 10.38
N PRO A 41 14.19 3.40 9.77
CA PRO A 41 14.99 4.03 8.71
C PRO A 41 14.15 4.45 7.51
N PHE A 42 13.10 3.69 7.16
CA PHE A 42 12.19 4.06 6.08
C PHE A 42 11.41 5.36 6.39
N ILE A 43 10.80 5.47 7.56
CA ILE A 43 10.08 6.68 7.98
C ILE A 43 11.05 7.86 8.06
N ALA A 44 12.21 7.65 8.70
CA ALA A 44 13.22 8.69 8.83
C ALA A 44 13.70 9.19 7.46
N SER A 45 13.94 8.31 6.51
CA SER A 45 14.38 8.70 5.16
C SER A 45 13.31 9.50 4.41
N LEU A 46 12.02 9.13 4.51
CA LEU A 46 10.94 9.91 3.91
C LEU A 46 10.85 11.30 4.51
N VAL A 47 10.94 11.40 5.85
CA VAL A 47 10.93 12.71 6.54
C VAL A 47 12.13 13.56 6.17
N VAL A 48 13.34 12.99 6.14
CA VAL A 48 14.57 13.69 5.77
C VAL A 48 14.49 14.21 4.34
N ILE A 49 14.04 13.38 3.40
CA ILE A 49 13.84 13.83 2.01
C ILE A 49 12.82 14.96 1.95
N SER A 50 11.68 14.80 2.61
CA SER A 50 10.62 15.82 2.61
C SER A 50 11.13 17.17 3.15
N LEU A 51 11.89 17.15 4.24
CA LEU A 51 12.51 18.34 4.82
C LEU A 51 13.56 18.96 3.89
N SER A 52 14.36 18.14 3.21
CA SER A 52 15.39 18.60 2.28
C SER A 52 14.81 19.21 1.00
N LEU A 53 13.55 18.93 0.68
CA LEU A 53 12.84 19.51 -0.45
C LEU A 53 12.22 20.86 -0.14
N ILE A 54 12.04 21.25 1.13
CA ILE A 54 11.42 22.52 1.51
C ILE A 54 12.07 23.75 0.84
N PRO A 55 13.42 23.86 0.74
CA PRO A 55 14.04 25.00 0.07
C PRO A 55 13.72 25.13 -1.43
N TYR A 56 13.25 24.04 -2.05
CA TYR A 56 12.89 23.96 -3.47
C TYR A 56 11.39 24.07 -3.71
N TRP A 57 10.59 24.28 -2.68
CA TRP A 57 9.16 24.46 -2.84
C TRP A 57 8.84 25.69 -3.65
N ASN A 58 7.97 25.54 -4.61
CA ASN A 58 7.52 26.60 -5.50
C ASN A 58 6.00 26.75 -5.41
N SER A 59 5.52 27.96 -5.19
CA SER A 59 4.09 28.29 -5.19
C SER A 59 3.46 28.24 -6.58
N ALA A 60 4.26 28.16 -7.66
CA ALA A 60 3.76 28.12 -9.04
C ALA A 60 2.75 26.98 -9.30
N VAL A 61 2.81 25.90 -8.52
CA VAL A 61 1.80 24.83 -8.59
C VAL A 61 0.42 25.34 -8.16
N ILE A 62 0.37 26.21 -7.14
CA ILE A 62 -0.89 26.83 -6.67
C ILE A 62 -1.36 27.86 -7.67
N ASP A 63 -0.44 28.68 -8.20
CA ASP A 63 -0.72 29.74 -9.16
C ASP A 63 -1.21 29.20 -10.52
N GLN A 64 -0.75 27.98 -10.89
CA GLN A 64 -1.22 27.30 -12.11
C GLN A 64 -2.62 26.68 -11.95
N VAL A 65 -3.09 26.48 -10.74
CA VAL A 65 -4.47 26.05 -10.46
C VAL A 65 -5.38 27.29 -10.46
N ASN A 66 -5.82 27.66 -11.64
CA ASN A 66 -6.79 28.77 -11.79
C ASN A 66 -8.16 28.27 -11.31
N LEU A 67 -8.48 28.52 -10.05
CA LEU A 67 -9.73 28.08 -9.43
C LEU A 67 -10.98 28.59 -10.17
N SER A 68 -10.85 29.70 -10.90
CA SER A 68 -11.93 30.28 -11.72
C SER A 68 -12.22 29.47 -12.99
N ASP A 69 -11.24 28.75 -13.51
CA ASP A 69 -11.38 27.97 -14.76
C ASP A 69 -11.72 26.49 -14.49
N ILE A 70 -11.74 26.10 -13.21
CA ILE A 70 -12.07 24.72 -12.83
C ILE A 70 -13.60 24.58 -12.86
N ALA A 71 -14.11 23.87 -13.86
CA ALA A 71 -15.52 23.46 -13.86
C ALA A 71 -15.80 22.59 -12.61
N LEU A 72 -16.81 22.96 -11.83
CA LEU A 72 -17.23 22.17 -10.67
C LEU A 72 -17.83 20.82 -11.09
N THR A 73 -18.48 20.81 -12.26
CA THR A 73 -19.18 19.65 -12.83
C THR A 73 -18.80 19.46 -14.29
N GLY A 74 -18.88 18.24 -14.77
CA GLY A 74 -18.48 17.84 -16.13
C GLY A 74 -17.46 16.72 -16.10
N HIS A 75 -17.10 16.19 -17.26
CA HIS A 75 -16.20 15.05 -17.37
C HIS A 75 -14.81 15.34 -16.76
N ASP A 76 -14.34 16.58 -16.84
CA ASP A 76 -13.06 17.06 -16.32
C ASP A 76 -13.24 17.94 -15.05
N GLY A 77 -14.43 17.91 -14.44
CA GLY A 77 -14.73 18.71 -13.26
C GLY A 77 -13.97 18.23 -12.01
N ILE A 78 -13.70 19.17 -11.08
CA ILE A 78 -12.99 18.89 -9.83
C ILE A 78 -13.66 17.77 -9.01
N LEU A 79 -14.99 17.70 -9.00
CA LEU A 79 -15.74 16.67 -8.27
C LEU A 79 -15.48 15.29 -8.86
N VAL A 80 -15.42 15.16 -10.18
CA VAL A 80 -15.09 13.90 -10.86
C VAL A 80 -13.64 13.54 -10.59
N THR A 81 -12.70 14.46 -10.69
CA THR A 81 -11.28 14.23 -10.40
C THR A 81 -11.07 13.77 -8.95
N VAL A 82 -11.69 14.44 -7.98
CA VAL A 82 -11.64 14.02 -6.56
C VAL A 82 -12.25 12.64 -6.37
N TRP A 83 -13.40 12.37 -6.99
CA TRP A 83 -14.04 11.07 -6.95
C TRP A 83 -13.17 9.96 -7.53
N LEU A 84 -12.55 10.19 -8.69
CA LEU A 84 -11.58 9.25 -9.27
C LEU A 84 -10.36 9.03 -8.37
N GLY A 85 -9.90 10.06 -7.66
CA GLY A 85 -8.83 10.00 -6.68
C GLY A 85 -9.14 9.14 -5.45
N ILE A 86 -10.43 9.00 -5.06
CA ILE A 86 -10.82 8.18 -3.89
C ILE A 86 -10.32 6.74 -4.02
N SER A 87 -10.42 6.13 -5.20
CA SER A 87 -9.98 4.76 -5.43
C SER A 87 -8.48 4.59 -5.20
N ILE A 88 -7.69 5.55 -5.66
CA ILE A 88 -6.23 5.58 -5.47
C ILE A 88 -5.89 5.76 -4.00
N MET A 89 -6.60 6.66 -3.30
CA MET A 89 -6.40 6.89 -1.87
C MET A 89 -6.74 5.64 -1.04
N VAL A 90 -7.87 4.98 -1.32
CA VAL A 90 -8.27 3.73 -0.63
C VAL A 90 -7.22 2.65 -0.82
N PHE A 91 -6.64 2.54 -2.01
CA PHE A 91 -5.55 1.61 -2.28
C PHE A 91 -4.25 2.00 -1.55
N SER A 92 -3.85 3.27 -1.64
CA SER A 92 -2.57 3.77 -1.10
C SER A 92 -2.48 3.66 0.42
N PHE A 93 -3.60 3.84 1.12
CA PHE A 93 -3.68 3.72 2.58
C PHE A 93 -4.12 2.34 3.06
N ASN A 94 -4.13 1.35 2.17
CA ASN A 94 -4.50 -0.02 2.54
C ASN A 94 -3.35 -0.74 3.26
N PHE A 95 -3.45 -0.85 4.57
CA PHE A 95 -2.57 -1.67 5.41
C PHE A 95 -3.30 -2.83 6.11
N SER A 96 -4.54 -3.09 5.72
CA SER A 96 -5.40 -4.12 6.32
C SER A 96 -4.79 -5.54 6.34
N PRO A 97 -3.98 -5.98 5.37
CA PRO A 97 -3.41 -7.33 5.40
C PRO A 97 -2.57 -7.61 6.64
N ILE A 98 -1.86 -6.58 7.17
CA ILE A 98 -1.03 -6.73 8.37
C ILE A 98 -1.84 -6.62 9.67
N VAL A 99 -3.02 -5.98 9.64
CA VAL A 99 -3.85 -5.74 10.83
C VAL A 99 -4.34 -7.06 11.42
N SER A 100 -4.78 -8.01 10.60
CA SER A 100 -5.24 -9.32 11.05
C SER A 100 -4.13 -10.05 11.83
N SER A 101 -2.96 -10.20 11.22
CA SER A 101 -1.80 -10.84 11.85
C SER A 101 -1.36 -10.16 13.14
N PHE A 102 -1.39 -8.81 13.16
CA PHE A 102 -1.07 -8.03 14.35
C PHE A 102 -2.06 -8.29 15.49
N VAL A 103 -3.36 -8.21 15.21
CA VAL A 103 -4.40 -8.40 16.24
C VAL A 103 -4.36 -9.82 16.80
N VAL A 104 -4.20 -10.84 15.95
CA VAL A 104 -4.08 -12.24 16.39
C VAL A 104 -2.88 -12.42 17.32
N SER A 105 -1.70 -11.92 16.92
CA SER A 105 -0.48 -12.01 17.71
C SER A 105 -0.62 -11.30 19.08
N LYS A 106 -1.20 -10.11 19.10
CA LYS A 106 -1.38 -9.35 20.34
C LYS A 106 -2.50 -9.90 21.23
N ARG A 107 -3.47 -10.56 20.62
CA ARG A 107 -4.51 -11.26 21.37
C ARG A 107 -3.92 -12.41 22.17
N GLU A 108 -3.07 -13.22 21.57
CA GLU A 108 -2.38 -14.31 22.28
C GLU A 108 -1.50 -13.78 23.43
N GLU A 109 -0.84 -12.63 23.23
CA GLU A 109 0.05 -12.03 24.22
C GLU A 109 -0.68 -11.37 25.39
N TYR A 110 -1.76 -10.63 25.12
CA TYR A 110 -2.39 -9.75 26.13
C TYR A 110 -3.68 -10.31 26.73
N GLU A 111 -4.44 -11.14 26.01
CA GLU A 111 -5.76 -11.60 26.47
C GLU A 111 -5.65 -12.46 27.76
N ALA A 112 -4.58 -13.26 27.86
CA ALA A 112 -4.33 -14.10 29.03
C ALA A 112 -3.96 -13.27 30.30
N GLN A 113 -3.32 -12.10 30.10
CA GLN A 113 -2.84 -11.26 31.22
C GLN A 113 -3.83 -10.17 31.62
N PHE A 114 -4.49 -9.54 30.65
CA PHE A 114 -5.28 -8.31 30.84
C PHE A 114 -6.74 -8.44 30.43
N GLY A 115 -7.14 -9.56 29.88
CA GLY A 115 -8.49 -9.79 29.40
C GLY A 115 -8.78 -9.19 28.01
N ARG A 116 -9.91 -9.62 27.44
CA ARG A 116 -10.30 -9.33 26.06
C ARG A 116 -10.57 -7.84 25.81
N GLU A 117 -11.29 -7.17 26.71
CA GLU A 117 -11.67 -5.77 26.51
C GLU A 117 -10.45 -4.84 26.49
N TYR A 118 -9.49 -5.06 27.39
CA TYR A 118 -8.23 -4.32 27.39
C TYR A 118 -7.46 -4.54 26.10
N THR A 119 -7.37 -5.78 25.63
CA THR A 119 -6.66 -6.14 24.39
C THR A 119 -7.27 -5.47 23.18
N GLU A 120 -8.61 -5.50 23.03
CA GLU A 120 -9.33 -4.82 21.94
C GLU A 120 -9.04 -3.31 21.94
N ARG A 121 -9.13 -2.67 23.10
CA ARG A 121 -8.86 -1.23 23.26
C ARG A 121 -7.41 -0.87 22.92
N LYS A 122 -6.46 -1.67 23.42
CA LYS A 122 -5.04 -1.45 23.19
C LYS A 122 -4.66 -1.62 21.71
N CYS A 123 -5.13 -2.69 21.07
CA CYS A 123 -4.94 -2.90 19.63
C CYS A 123 -5.52 -1.75 18.80
N SER A 124 -6.73 -1.31 19.10
CA SER A 124 -7.37 -0.17 18.44
C SER A 124 -6.55 1.12 18.58
N GLN A 125 -6.03 1.42 19.78
CA GLN A 125 -5.18 2.60 20.01
C GLN A 125 -3.87 2.53 19.22
N ILE A 126 -3.22 1.37 19.17
CA ILE A 126 -1.96 1.18 18.42
C ILE A 126 -2.21 1.37 16.93
N ILE A 127 -3.25 0.74 16.39
CA ILE A 127 -3.61 0.87 14.97
C ILE A 127 -3.94 2.33 14.63
N SER A 128 -4.74 3.00 15.45
CA SER A 128 -5.13 4.39 15.21
C SER A 128 -3.91 5.34 15.21
N ARG A 129 -3.00 5.19 16.18
CA ARG A 129 -1.78 6.00 16.23
C ARG A 129 -0.84 5.72 15.06
N ALA A 130 -0.67 4.44 14.70
CA ALA A 130 0.14 4.05 13.54
C ALA A 130 -0.45 4.59 12.24
N SER A 131 -1.78 4.55 12.07
CA SER A 131 -2.47 5.11 10.91
C SER A 131 -2.29 6.63 10.82
N MET A 132 -2.42 7.34 11.93
CA MET A 132 -2.23 8.79 11.97
C MET A 132 -0.79 9.18 11.60
N LEU A 133 0.20 8.48 12.15
CA LEU A 133 1.60 8.69 11.80
C LEU A 133 1.85 8.42 10.31
N MET A 134 1.31 7.32 9.79
CA MET A 134 1.44 6.95 8.37
C MET A 134 0.84 8.04 7.48
N VAL A 135 -0.38 8.50 7.76
CA VAL A 135 -1.02 9.56 6.98
C VAL A 135 -0.19 10.84 7.03
N ALA A 136 0.27 11.26 8.22
CA ALA A 136 1.07 12.46 8.37
C ALA A 136 2.37 12.40 7.55
N VAL A 137 3.12 11.30 7.63
CA VAL A 137 4.39 11.13 6.91
C VAL A 137 4.17 11.06 5.40
N VAL A 138 3.19 10.27 4.96
CA VAL A 138 2.90 10.10 3.52
C VAL A 138 2.39 11.41 2.91
N MET A 139 1.50 12.11 3.60
CA MET A 139 1.00 13.41 3.12
C MET A 139 2.10 14.47 3.08
N PHE A 140 2.96 14.52 4.11
CA PHE A 140 4.09 15.44 4.12
C PHE A 140 5.05 15.17 2.96
N PHE A 141 5.36 13.91 2.68
CA PHE A 141 6.18 13.52 1.54
C PHE A 141 5.50 13.87 0.20
N ALA A 142 4.21 13.54 0.05
CA ALA A 142 3.45 13.82 -1.17
C ALA A 142 3.39 15.34 -1.45
N PHE A 143 3.11 16.15 -0.44
CA PHE A 143 3.11 17.61 -0.59
C PHE A 143 4.49 18.16 -0.90
N SER A 144 5.54 17.64 -0.26
CA SER A 144 6.91 18.06 -0.56
C SER A 144 7.29 17.80 -2.02
N CYS A 145 6.90 16.62 -2.55
CA CYS A 145 7.09 16.31 -3.97
C CYS A 145 6.24 17.23 -4.87
N LEU A 146 4.98 17.45 -4.51
CA LEU A 146 4.04 18.28 -5.28
C LEU A 146 4.54 19.73 -5.40
N PHE A 147 5.03 20.31 -4.31
CA PHE A 147 5.55 21.69 -4.33
C PHE A 147 6.93 21.82 -4.97
N THR A 148 7.68 20.72 -5.10
CA THR A 148 9.01 20.74 -5.71
C THR A 148 8.95 20.49 -7.23
N LEU A 149 8.04 19.62 -7.68
CA LEU A 149 7.88 19.25 -9.07
C LEU A 149 6.73 20.02 -9.71
N SER A 150 6.93 20.46 -10.97
CA SER A 150 5.83 21.04 -11.74
C SER A 150 4.80 19.97 -12.14
N PRO A 151 3.55 20.35 -12.45
CA PRO A 151 2.55 19.43 -13.00
C PRO A 151 3.04 18.67 -14.23
N GLN A 152 3.83 19.34 -15.10
CA GLN A 152 4.43 18.72 -16.28
C GLN A 152 5.43 17.62 -15.87
N ASN A 153 6.30 17.89 -14.90
CA ASN A 153 7.24 16.89 -14.40
C ASN A 153 6.55 15.65 -13.82
N MET A 154 5.40 15.84 -13.19
CA MET A 154 4.58 14.72 -12.70
C MET A 154 3.92 13.93 -13.83
N ALA A 155 3.45 14.62 -14.89
CA ALA A 155 2.92 13.98 -16.08
C ALA A 155 4.01 13.17 -16.79
N ASP A 156 5.23 13.70 -16.89
CA ASP A 156 6.38 13.03 -17.49
C ASP A 156 6.79 11.77 -16.67
N ALA A 157 6.79 11.86 -15.35
CA ALA A 157 7.04 10.71 -14.47
C ALA A 157 6.01 9.59 -14.71
N LYS A 158 4.73 9.95 -14.82
CA LYS A 158 3.65 9.02 -15.13
C LYS A 158 3.81 8.40 -16.52
N ALA A 159 4.13 9.21 -17.55
CA ALA A 159 4.33 8.74 -18.91
C ALA A 159 5.53 7.77 -19.01
N GLN A 160 6.59 8.00 -18.24
CA GLN A 160 7.75 7.13 -18.17
C GLN A 160 7.54 5.91 -17.25
N ASN A 161 6.40 5.82 -16.57
CA ASN A 161 6.08 4.77 -15.59
C ASN A 161 7.15 4.59 -14.50
N ILE A 162 7.74 5.70 -14.04
CA ILE A 162 8.75 5.70 -12.97
C ILE A 162 8.18 6.31 -11.69
N PRO A 163 8.61 5.81 -10.50
CA PRO A 163 8.21 6.39 -9.23
C PRO A 163 8.63 7.86 -9.12
N VAL A 164 7.77 8.69 -8.52
CA VAL A 164 8.03 10.13 -8.31
C VAL A 164 9.39 10.39 -7.63
N LEU A 165 9.77 9.55 -6.68
CA LEU A 165 11.05 9.67 -5.99
C LEU A 165 12.25 9.46 -6.93
N SER A 166 12.15 8.51 -7.86
CA SER A 166 13.19 8.27 -8.88
C SER A 166 13.23 9.40 -9.90
N TYR A 167 12.06 9.92 -10.31
CA TYR A 167 11.98 11.09 -11.17
C TYR A 167 12.64 12.32 -10.53
N LEU A 168 12.35 12.56 -9.25
CA LEU A 168 12.92 13.63 -8.46
C LEU A 168 14.46 13.55 -8.43
N ALA A 169 15.01 12.35 -8.21
CA ALA A 169 16.46 12.12 -8.23
C ALA A 169 17.07 12.49 -9.60
N ASN A 170 16.45 12.06 -10.70
CA ASN A 170 16.88 12.37 -12.06
C ASN A 170 16.78 13.87 -12.36
N HIS A 171 15.70 14.50 -11.91
CA HIS A 171 15.46 15.94 -12.08
C HIS A 171 16.57 16.79 -11.42
N PHE A 172 16.92 16.50 -10.17
CA PHE A 172 18.00 17.19 -9.49
C PHE A 172 19.39 16.87 -10.07
N ALA A 173 19.60 15.65 -10.57
CA ALA A 173 20.85 15.31 -11.26
C ALA A 173 21.03 16.10 -12.55
N SER A 174 19.95 16.36 -13.29
CA SER A 174 19.99 17.14 -14.53
C SER A 174 20.15 18.64 -14.32
N MET A 175 19.59 19.19 -13.23
CA MET A 175 19.68 20.63 -12.92
C MET A 175 21.07 21.06 -12.47
N SER A 176 21.83 20.17 -11.83
CA SER A 176 23.08 20.57 -11.13
C SER A 176 24.30 20.66 -12.03
N GLY A 177 24.27 20.32 -13.33
CA GLY A 177 25.40 20.38 -14.27
C GLY A 177 26.73 19.76 -13.79
N THR A 178 26.94 19.73 -12.50
CA THR A 178 27.92 18.99 -11.70
C THR A 178 27.15 18.14 -10.69
N LYS A 179 27.53 16.88 -10.46
CA LYS A 179 26.87 15.99 -9.48
C LYS A 179 26.90 16.65 -8.09
N SER A 180 25.85 17.39 -7.76
CA SER A 180 25.67 17.90 -6.41
C SER A 180 25.63 16.72 -5.44
N THR A 181 26.26 16.85 -4.27
CA THR A 181 26.20 15.84 -3.20
C THR A 181 24.76 15.48 -2.87
N PHE A 182 23.86 16.45 -2.93
CA PHE A 182 22.42 16.23 -2.71
C PHE A 182 21.78 15.36 -3.80
N ALA A 183 22.06 15.64 -5.08
CA ALA A 183 21.54 14.82 -6.20
C ALA A 183 22.03 13.36 -6.10
N THR A 184 23.29 13.16 -5.76
CA THR A 184 23.88 11.83 -5.55
C THR A 184 23.24 11.10 -4.36
N LEU A 185 23.04 11.80 -3.24
CA LEU A 185 22.37 11.26 -2.05
C LEU A 185 20.92 10.86 -2.38
N LEU A 186 20.22 11.69 -3.16
CA LEU A 186 18.85 11.44 -3.56
C LEU A 186 18.76 10.23 -4.52
N GLU A 187 19.68 10.11 -5.47
CA GLU A 187 19.76 9.00 -6.43
C GLU A 187 19.93 7.65 -5.74
N TYR A 188 20.93 7.52 -4.87
CA TYR A 188 21.15 6.28 -4.10
C TYR A 188 20.08 6.07 -3.02
N GLY A 189 19.69 7.13 -2.33
CA GLY A 189 18.64 7.08 -1.31
C GLY A 189 17.29 6.67 -1.87
N ALA A 190 16.90 7.19 -3.03
CA ALA A 190 15.65 6.82 -3.71
C ALA A 190 15.60 5.32 -4.02
N SER A 191 16.69 4.76 -4.53
CA SER A 191 16.77 3.34 -4.87
C SER A 191 16.67 2.46 -3.63
N ILE A 192 17.35 2.81 -2.54
CA ILE A 192 17.29 2.07 -1.28
C ILE A 192 15.90 2.18 -0.67
N ILE A 193 15.29 3.35 -0.66
CA ILE A 193 13.94 3.56 -0.12
C ILE A 193 12.91 2.76 -0.91
N ALA A 194 12.99 2.78 -2.24
CA ALA A 194 12.11 1.99 -3.10
C ALA A 194 12.26 0.48 -2.80
N LEU A 195 13.48 -0.01 -2.66
CA LEU A 195 13.74 -1.40 -2.31
C LEU A 195 13.12 -1.77 -0.96
N VAL A 196 13.37 -0.96 0.08
CA VAL A 196 12.78 -1.17 1.43
C VAL A 196 11.27 -1.13 1.40
N ALA A 197 10.67 -0.19 0.65
CA ALA A 197 9.22 -0.09 0.49
C ALA A 197 8.63 -1.35 -0.15
N ILE A 198 9.25 -1.85 -1.23
CA ILE A 198 8.83 -3.07 -1.92
C ILE A 198 8.89 -4.27 -0.97
N PHE A 199 10.00 -4.46 -0.25
CA PHE A 199 10.15 -5.56 0.72
C PHE A 199 9.06 -5.53 1.80
N LYS A 200 8.85 -4.36 2.41
CA LYS A 200 7.83 -4.21 3.46
C LYS A 200 6.42 -4.47 2.95
N SER A 201 6.09 -3.90 1.80
CA SER A 201 4.79 -4.09 1.18
C SER A 201 4.56 -5.56 0.84
N PHE A 202 5.53 -6.21 0.20
CA PHE A 202 5.46 -7.61 -0.18
C PHE A 202 5.22 -8.52 1.04
N PHE A 203 6.04 -8.40 2.09
CA PHE A 203 5.90 -9.25 3.27
C PHE A 203 4.58 -9.02 4.02
N GLY A 204 4.10 -7.78 4.10
CA GLY A 204 2.81 -7.46 4.71
C GLY A 204 1.65 -8.12 3.96
N HIS A 205 1.63 -8.00 2.64
CA HIS A 205 0.60 -8.63 1.80
C HIS A 205 0.72 -10.16 1.78
N TYR A 206 1.94 -10.68 1.75
CA TYR A 206 2.19 -12.13 1.84
C TYR A 206 1.59 -12.72 3.12
N LEU A 207 1.84 -12.13 4.28
CA LEU A 207 1.30 -12.62 5.56
C LEU A 207 -0.23 -12.62 5.56
N GLY A 208 -0.86 -11.53 5.10
CA GLY A 208 -2.32 -11.46 5.02
C GLY A 208 -2.91 -12.46 4.02
N THR A 209 -2.26 -12.62 2.86
CA THR A 209 -2.69 -13.58 1.84
C THR A 209 -2.51 -15.02 2.32
N LEU A 210 -1.42 -15.33 3.01
CA LEU A 210 -1.16 -16.65 3.58
C LEU A 210 -2.24 -17.03 4.60
N GLU A 211 -2.60 -16.12 5.51
CA GLU A 211 -3.66 -16.35 6.49
C GLU A 211 -5.02 -16.53 5.82
N GLY A 212 -5.34 -15.68 4.85
CA GLY A 212 -6.59 -15.76 4.09
C GLY A 212 -6.71 -17.06 3.30
N LEU A 213 -5.66 -17.44 2.56
CA LEU A 213 -5.62 -18.65 1.74
C LEU A 213 -5.69 -19.90 2.61
N ASN A 214 -4.96 -19.96 3.72
CA ASN A 214 -5.05 -21.02 4.69
C ASN A 214 -6.48 -21.16 5.25
N GLY A 215 -7.13 -20.05 5.55
CA GLY A 215 -8.52 -20.05 6.01
C GLY A 215 -9.48 -20.59 4.95
N LEU A 216 -9.31 -20.22 3.69
CA LEU A 216 -10.11 -20.72 2.57
C LEU A 216 -9.90 -22.24 2.35
N ILE A 217 -8.65 -22.69 2.30
CA ILE A 217 -8.33 -24.12 2.13
C ILE A 217 -8.91 -24.95 3.27
N LEU A 218 -8.77 -24.50 4.52
CA LEU A 218 -9.36 -25.19 5.68
C LEU A 218 -10.88 -25.26 5.57
N ARG A 219 -11.54 -24.15 5.22
CA ARG A 219 -13.00 -24.09 5.19
C ARG A 219 -13.59 -24.92 4.05
N PHE A 220 -13.06 -24.80 2.85
CA PHE A 220 -13.61 -25.44 1.66
C PHE A 220 -13.04 -26.83 1.42
N GLY A 221 -11.73 -27.04 1.67
CA GLY A 221 -11.08 -28.32 1.47
C GLY A 221 -11.29 -29.31 2.62
N TYR A 222 -11.25 -28.81 3.86
CA TYR A 222 -11.28 -29.66 5.06
C TYR A 222 -12.51 -29.40 5.96
N LYS A 223 -13.53 -28.71 5.46
CA LYS A 223 -14.78 -28.39 6.17
C LYS A 223 -14.54 -27.69 7.55
N GLY A 224 -13.45 -26.98 7.69
CA GLY A 224 -13.06 -26.29 8.92
C GLY A 224 -12.33 -27.16 9.94
N ASP A 225 -12.08 -28.41 9.67
CA ASP A 225 -11.42 -29.36 10.58
C ASP A 225 -9.88 -29.21 10.48
N LYS A 226 -9.30 -28.52 11.48
CA LYS A 226 -7.85 -28.28 11.57
C LYS A 226 -7.02 -29.54 11.86
N THR A 227 -7.66 -30.62 12.33
CA THR A 227 -6.96 -31.85 12.69
C THR A 227 -6.54 -32.68 11.48
N ARG A 228 -7.21 -32.48 10.33
CA ARG A 228 -6.99 -33.21 9.09
C ARG A 228 -5.77 -32.78 8.29
N VAL A 229 -5.22 -31.61 8.59
CA VAL A 229 -4.05 -31.09 7.87
C VAL A 229 -3.05 -30.46 8.85
N SER A 230 -1.79 -30.82 8.69
CA SER A 230 -0.71 -30.19 9.44
C SER A 230 -0.56 -28.71 9.01
N SER A 231 -0.44 -27.82 9.98
CA SER A 231 -0.20 -26.39 9.73
C SER A 231 1.01 -26.14 8.82
N GLY A 232 2.05 -26.95 8.95
CA GLY A 232 3.24 -26.87 8.09
C GLY A 232 2.93 -27.18 6.61
N LYS A 233 2.19 -28.26 6.34
CA LYS A 233 1.78 -28.63 4.98
C LYS A 233 0.87 -27.57 4.35
N LEU A 234 -0.05 -27.02 5.15
CA LEU A 234 -0.97 -25.97 4.71
C LEU A 234 -0.20 -24.70 4.33
N ASN A 235 0.71 -24.26 5.19
CA ASN A 235 1.56 -23.09 4.93
C ASN A 235 2.44 -23.29 3.69
N THR A 236 3.05 -24.47 3.52
CA THR A 236 3.89 -24.76 2.35
C THR A 236 3.08 -24.73 1.06
N LEU A 237 1.87 -25.32 1.04
CA LEU A 237 1.01 -25.31 -0.13
C LEU A 237 0.59 -23.87 -0.51
N SER A 238 0.15 -23.10 0.49
CA SER A 238 -0.22 -21.70 0.29
C SER A 238 0.97 -20.84 -0.14
N MET A 239 2.16 -21.06 0.42
CA MET A 239 3.39 -20.38 0.01
C MET A 239 3.74 -20.67 -1.46
N MET A 240 3.69 -21.93 -1.88
CA MET A 240 3.97 -22.31 -3.27
C MET A 240 2.98 -21.65 -4.23
N PHE A 241 1.69 -21.62 -3.87
CA PHE A 241 0.67 -20.98 -4.68
C PHE A 241 0.90 -19.46 -4.80
N ILE A 242 1.16 -18.78 -3.68
CA ILE A 242 1.41 -17.34 -3.65
C ILE A 242 2.67 -16.99 -4.48
N MET A 243 3.76 -17.72 -4.23
CA MET A 243 5.03 -17.45 -4.94
C MET A 243 4.92 -17.76 -6.43
N GLY A 244 4.26 -18.87 -6.78
CA GLY A 244 4.01 -19.24 -8.18
C GLY A 244 3.15 -18.22 -8.93
N SER A 245 2.05 -17.78 -8.33
CA SER A 245 1.18 -16.74 -8.93
C SER A 245 1.90 -15.40 -9.05
N THR A 246 2.64 -14.99 -8.03
CA THR A 246 3.45 -13.76 -8.07
C THR A 246 4.51 -13.83 -9.19
N TRP A 247 5.14 -14.98 -9.37
CA TRP A 247 6.13 -15.16 -10.41
C TRP A 247 5.54 -15.09 -11.82
N VAL A 248 4.35 -15.68 -12.02
CA VAL A 248 3.60 -15.60 -13.29
C VAL A 248 3.25 -14.14 -13.62
N VAL A 249 2.73 -13.39 -12.63
CA VAL A 249 2.42 -11.97 -12.80
C VAL A 249 3.68 -11.15 -13.11
N ALA A 250 4.79 -11.41 -12.42
CA ALA A 250 6.05 -10.74 -12.67
C ALA A 250 6.63 -11.05 -14.07
N TYR A 251 6.38 -12.26 -14.58
CA TYR A 251 6.77 -12.63 -15.95
C TYR A 251 5.90 -11.96 -17.01
N ALA A 252 4.59 -11.87 -16.75
CA ALA A 252 3.63 -11.22 -17.64
C ALA A 252 3.83 -9.69 -17.70
N ASN A 253 4.47 -9.11 -16.69
CA ASN A 253 4.78 -7.67 -16.56
C ASN A 253 3.64 -6.73 -16.96
N PRO A 254 2.43 -6.88 -16.38
CA PRO A 254 1.29 -6.02 -16.71
C PRO A 254 1.54 -4.59 -16.25
N ASN A 255 0.83 -3.62 -16.84
CA ASN A 255 0.82 -2.27 -16.30
C ASN A 255 0.21 -2.28 -14.89
N ILE A 256 1.03 -1.95 -13.90
CA ILE A 256 0.66 -2.05 -12.48
C ILE A 256 -0.45 -1.08 -12.13
N LEU A 257 -0.43 0.16 -12.69
CA LEU A 257 -1.46 1.16 -12.42
C LEU A 257 -2.82 0.71 -12.93
N ASP A 258 -2.88 0.20 -14.16
CA ASP A 258 -4.11 -0.30 -14.75
C ASP A 258 -4.66 -1.51 -13.96
N LEU A 259 -3.79 -2.40 -13.51
CA LEU A 259 -4.16 -3.55 -12.69
C LEU A 259 -4.74 -3.12 -11.33
N ILE A 260 -4.10 -2.14 -10.67
CA ILE A 260 -4.56 -1.58 -9.41
C ILE A 260 -5.92 -0.90 -9.58
N GLU A 261 -6.07 -0.09 -10.61
CA GLU A 261 -7.30 0.64 -10.87
C GLU A 261 -8.45 -0.27 -11.28
N ALA A 262 -8.19 -1.26 -12.15
CA ALA A 262 -9.24 -2.13 -12.67
C ALA A 262 -9.70 -3.20 -11.68
N MET A 263 -8.79 -3.79 -10.93
CA MET A 263 -9.11 -4.93 -10.06
C MET A 263 -8.86 -4.66 -8.57
N GLY A 264 -7.80 -3.94 -8.24
CA GLY A 264 -7.37 -3.73 -6.86
C GLY A 264 -8.38 -2.92 -6.07
N ALA A 265 -8.77 -1.76 -6.57
CA ALA A 265 -9.66 -0.86 -5.86
C ALA A 265 -11.05 -1.47 -5.56
N PRO A 266 -11.76 -2.12 -6.51
CA PRO A 266 -13.06 -2.73 -6.23
C PRO A 266 -13.00 -3.89 -5.25
N ILE A 267 -12.00 -4.74 -5.40
CA ILE A 267 -11.82 -5.88 -4.49
C ILE A 267 -11.55 -5.36 -3.07
N ILE A 268 -10.65 -4.40 -2.93
CA ILE A 268 -10.33 -3.79 -1.63
C ILE A 268 -11.56 -3.10 -1.04
N ALA A 269 -12.28 -2.28 -1.81
CA ALA A 269 -13.49 -1.60 -1.33
C ALA A 269 -14.57 -2.60 -0.89
N SER A 270 -14.76 -3.69 -1.63
CA SER A 270 -15.71 -4.74 -1.26
C SER A 270 -15.31 -5.44 0.03
N LEU A 271 -14.04 -5.84 0.16
CA LEU A 271 -13.56 -6.61 1.31
C LEU A 271 -13.34 -5.77 2.57
N LEU A 272 -12.89 -4.52 2.43
CA LEU A 272 -12.52 -3.69 3.58
C LEU A 272 -13.61 -2.70 3.99
N CYS A 273 -14.43 -2.23 3.05
CA CYS A 273 -15.49 -1.29 3.36
C CYS A 273 -16.84 -2.00 3.47
N LEU A 274 -17.28 -2.71 2.43
CA LEU A 274 -18.65 -3.23 2.40
C LEU A 274 -18.84 -4.49 3.24
N LEU A 275 -17.92 -5.44 3.16
CA LEU A 275 -18.03 -6.70 3.91
C LEU A 275 -18.04 -6.49 5.43
N PRO A 276 -17.16 -5.67 6.05
CA PRO A 276 -17.25 -5.38 7.48
C PRO A 276 -18.55 -4.69 7.87
N MET A 277 -19.07 -3.77 7.06
CA MET A 277 -20.34 -3.10 7.33
C MET A 277 -21.51 -4.06 7.25
N TYR A 278 -21.49 -4.99 6.31
CA TYR A 278 -22.46 -6.08 6.24
C TYR A 278 -22.36 -6.99 7.48
N ALA A 279 -21.14 -7.36 7.88
CA ALA A 279 -20.92 -8.19 9.07
C ALA A 279 -21.42 -7.50 10.35
N ILE A 280 -21.20 -6.21 10.54
CA ILE A 280 -21.69 -5.42 11.68
C ILE A 280 -23.24 -5.45 11.73
N ARG A 281 -23.90 -5.40 10.57
CA ARG A 281 -25.37 -5.47 10.51
C ARG A 281 -25.90 -6.86 10.85
N LYS A 282 -25.21 -7.93 10.46
CA LYS A 282 -25.71 -9.31 10.55
C LYS A 282 -25.24 -10.04 11.79
N ALA A 283 -23.98 -9.90 12.22
CA ALA A 283 -23.43 -10.66 13.32
C ALA A 283 -23.85 -10.07 14.69
N PRO A 284 -24.46 -10.87 15.58
CA PRO A 284 -24.83 -10.41 16.94
C PRO A 284 -23.63 -9.97 17.78
N SER A 285 -22.48 -10.63 17.61
CA SER A 285 -21.22 -10.28 18.31
C SER A 285 -20.68 -8.89 17.99
N LEU A 286 -21.10 -8.31 16.86
CA LEU A 286 -20.70 -6.98 16.41
C LEU A 286 -21.78 -5.91 16.65
N ALA A 287 -22.85 -6.25 17.36
CA ALA A 287 -23.98 -5.33 17.63
C ALA A 287 -23.53 -4.01 18.29
N LYS A 288 -22.48 -4.05 19.12
CA LYS A 288 -21.91 -2.86 19.78
C LYS A 288 -21.38 -1.78 18.83
N TYR A 289 -21.15 -2.13 17.56
CA TYR A 289 -20.66 -1.21 16.52
C TYR A 289 -21.77 -0.68 15.60
N ARG A 290 -23.02 -1.13 15.76
CA ARG A 290 -24.15 -0.68 14.92
C ARG A 290 -24.51 0.77 15.19
N GLY A 291 -25.05 1.44 14.16
CA GLY A 291 -25.58 2.81 14.29
C GLY A 291 -24.52 3.91 14.41
N ARG A 292 -23.24 3.62 14.25
CA ARG A 292 -22.19 4.62 14.27
C ARG A 292 -22.14 5.37 12.94
N LEU A 293 -21.88 6.68 12.96
CA LEU A 293 -21.71 7.51 11.76
C LEU A 293 -20.53 7.03 10.89
N ASP A 294 -19.47 6.53 11.54
CA ASP A 294 -18.32 5.95 10.85
C ASP A 294 -18.73 4.85 9.86
N ASN A 295 -19.74 4.04 10.21
CA ASN A 295 -20.23 2.95 9.35
C ASN A 295 -20.87 3.49 8.05
N LEU A 296 -21.56 4.62 8.16
CA LEU A 296 -22.16 5.29 6.98
C LEU A 296 -21.04 5.81 6.07
N PHE A 297 -20.05 6.49 6.66
CA PHE A 297 -18.91 7.02 5.92
C PHE A 297 -18.14 5.92 5.19
N VAL A 298 -17.78 4.82 5.89
CA VAL A 298 -17.06 3.68 5.29
C VAL A 298 -17.89 3.03 4.17
N THR A 299 -19.22 2.90 4.37
CA THR A 299 -20.10 2.36 3.33
C THR A 299 -20.11 3.26 2.10
N ALA A 300 -20.23 4.58 2.29
CA ALA A 300 -20.26 5.56 1.20
C ALA A 300 -18.94 5.54 0.40
N ILE A 301 -17.79 5.55 1.08
CA ILE A 301 -16.48 5.45 0.42
C ILE A 301 -16.34 4.15 -0.37
N GLY A 302 -16.78 3.02 0.20
CA GLY A 302 -16.75 1.73 -0.50
C GLY A 302 -17.61 1.72 -1.76
N LEU A 303 -18.81 2.27 -1.70
CA LEU A 303 -19.71 2.39 -2.85
C LEU A 303 -19.14 3.34 -3.90
N LEU A 304 -18.64 4.52 -3.51
CA LEU A 304 -18.02 5.48 -4.42
C LEU A 304 -16.81 4.89 -5.15
N THR A 305 -16.01 4.09 -4.44
CA THR A 305 -14.86 3.39 -5.04
C THR A 305 -15.29 2.38 -6.10
N ILE A 306 -16.38 1.64 -5.86
CA ILE A 306 -16.90 0.67 -6.83
C ILE A 306 -17.55 1.38 -8.03
N LEU A 307 -18.32 2.45 -7.78
CA LEU A 307 -18.96 3.23 -8.83
C LEU A 307 -17.94 3.90 -9.78
N ASN A 308 -16.75 4.23 -9.26
CA ASN A 308 -15.66 4.77 -10.06
C ASN A 308 -15.25 3.82 -11.21
N ILE A 309 -15.28 2.52 -10.98
CA ILE A 309 -14.97 1.54 -12.02
C ILE A 309 -16.04 1.49 -13.08
N ALA A 310 -17.32 1.51 -12.65
CA ALA A 310 -18.42 1.57 -13.60
C ALA A 310 -18.30 2.82 -14.50
N TYR A 311 -17.92 3.97 -13.93
CA TYR A 311 -17.69 5.19 -14.69
C TYR A 311 -16.53 5.11 -15.69
N LYS A 312 -15.47 4.35 -15.40
CA LYS A 312 -14.33 4.15 -16.32
C LYS A 312 -14.63 3.14 -17.44
N LEU A 313 -15.63 2.27 -17.25
CA LEU A 313 -16.02 1.26 -18.24
C LEU A 313 -17.06 1.76 -19.25
N PHE A 314 -17.78 2.83 -18.92
CA PHE A 314 -18.78 3.52 -19.76
C PHE A 314 -18.32 4.93 -20.12
#